data_db9f535d4ed89b2ef837be98ddc9a261
#
_entry.id   db9f535d4ed89b2ef837be98ddc9a261
#
_cell.length_a   1.000
_cell.length_b   1.000
_cell.length_c   1.000
_cell.angle_alpha   90.00
_cell.angle_beta   90.00
_cell.angle_gamma   90.00
#
_symmetry.space_group_name_H-M   'P 1'
#
loop_
_entity.id
_entity.type
_entity.pdbx_description
1 polymer ?
#
loop_
_entity_poly.entity_id
_entity_poly.type
_entity_poly.pdbx_seq_one_letter_code
_entity_poly.pdbx_strand_id
1 'polypeptide(L)'
;MDSAQNFFLTGCASGIGQHLADRLLANGHKVWATDVNLPALTRHAELQHWPEERVRVRQLDVRNAEAWDAAVNEAVSELGSIDVLMNIAGYLWADKFYEMPAEEVDLNIDVNAKGVIFGTQAAARQMIKQGHGHIINISSMAGLVPIQSLAIYSASKYAVRGFSLAAAQELRPHGIFVTVVCPDAVETPMTARQRERAEAAILFSSPKLLTVEAVGDAIIRRVLTHRPLELYLPIHRGLLARLTDLFPSLAFPLGPLFAKRGRSHQLHMRKDAKAS
;
A
#
# COMPACT_ATOMS: atom_id res chain seq x y z
N MET A 1 13.71 -13.72 20.34
CA MET A 1 13.87 -12.59 19.40
C MET A 1 14.02 -13.21 18.03
N ASP A 2 13.11 -12.90 17.11
CA ASP A 2 13.24 -13.39 15.74
C ASP A 2 14.55 -12.84 15.16
N SER A 3 15.24 -13.68 14.37
CA SER A 3 16.49 -13.28 13.70
C SER A 3 16.24 -12.05 12.82
N ALA A 4 17.26 -11.20 12.64
CA ALA A 4 17.21 -10.07 11.74
C ALA A 4 16.82 -10.54 10.33
N GLN A 5 15.84 -9.90 9.70
CA GLN A 5 15.36 -10.21 8.35
C GLN A 5 15.70 -9.08 7.39
N ASN A 6 15.73 -9.39 6.10
CA ASN A 6 15.98 -8.47 5.01
C ASN A 6 14.66 -8.06 4.33
N PHE A 7 14.31 -6.79 4.45
CA PHE A 7 13.08 -6.22 3.91
C PHE A 7 13.35 -5.38 2.66
N PHE A 8 12.53 -5.56 1.63
CA PHE A 8 12.48 -4.68 0.48
C PHE A 8 11.16 -3.90 0.50
N LEU A 9 11.20 -2.57 0.59
CA LEU A 9 10.03 -1.71 0.70
C LEU A 9 9.95 -0.71 -0.44
N THR A 10 8.75 -0.43 -0.94
CA THR A 10 8.49 0.65 -1.90
C THR A 10 7.63 1.74 -1.28
N GLY A 11 7.72 2.98 -1.80
CA GLY A 11 6.94 4.10 -1.29
C GLY A 11 7.40 4.59 0.09
N CYS A 12 8.72 4.59 0.34
CA CYS A 12 9.30 4.91 1.65
C CYS A 12 9.54 6.41 1.88
N ALA A 13 9.30 7.28 0.90
CA ALA A 13 9.47 8.73 1.09
C ALA A 13 8.36 9.36 1.96
N SER A 14 7.25 8.65 2.21
CA SER A 14 6.14 9.17 3.01
C SER A 14 5.19 8.08 3.52
N GLY A 15 4.33 8.44 4.47
CA GLY A 15 3.18 7.64 4.89
C GLY A 15 3.51 6.25 5.42
N ILE A 16 2.79 5.23 4.97
CA ILE A 16 2.92 3.86 5.48
C ILE A 16 4.32 3.28 5.25
N GLY A 17 4.90 3.49 4.06
CA GLY A 17 6.22 2.96 3.72
C GLY A 17 7.33 3.58 4.56
N GLN A 18 7.29 4.90 4.76
CA GLN A 18 8.20 5.63 5.62
C GLN A 18 8.14 5.12 7.06
N HIS A 19 6.93 5.06 7.64
CA HIS A 19 6.73 4.57 9.00
C HIS A 19 7.19 3.11 9.20
N LEU A 20 6.92 2.23 8.22
CA LEU A 20 7.38 0.83 8.29
C LEU A 20 8.90 0.73 8.22
N ALA A 21 9.56 1.53 7.38
CA ALA A 21 11.02 1.56 7.33
C ALA A 21 11.62 1.97 8.69
N ASP A 22 11.12 3.05 9.31
CA ASP A 22 11.53 3.50 10.64
C ASP A 22 11.38 2.37 11.69
N ARG A 23 10.21 1.72 11.70
CA ARG A 23 9.90 0.67 12.69
C ARG A 23 10.72 -0.59 12.50
N LEU A 24 10.96 -1.02 11.26
CA LEU A 24 11.75 -2.20 10.96
C LEU A 24 13.23 -2.00 11.31
N LEU A 25 13.78 -0.83 11.00
CA LEU A 25 15.14 -0.47 11.39
C LEU A 25 15.30 -0.39 12.92
N ALA A 26 14.34 0.21 13.63
CA ALA A 26 14.31 0.25 15.09
C ALA A 26 14.24 -1.15 15.71
N ASN A 27 13.58 -2.11 15.05
CA ASN A 27 13.52 -3.51 15.48
C ASN A 27 14.76 -4.35 15.09
N GLY A 28 15.79 -3.75 14.49
CA GLY A 28 17.06 -4.42 14.17
C GLY A 28 17.08 -5.15 12.82
N HIS A 29 16.07 -4.98 11.99
CA HIS A 29 16.03 -5.56 10.65
C HIS A 29 16.88 -4.76 9.66
N LYS A 30 17.19 -5.36 8.50
CA LYS A 30 17.79 -4.65 7.36
C LYS A 30 16.71 -4.24 6.37
N VAL A 31 16.83 -3.04 5.81
CA VAL A 31 15.82 -2.46 4.92
C VAL A 31 16.43 -1.94 3.63
N TRP A 32 15.93 -2.43 2.52
CA TRP A 32 16.09 -1.83 1.19
C TRP A 32 14.90 -0.91 0.95
N ALA A 33 15.11 0.38 1.20
CA ALA A 33 14.06 1.40 1.14
C ALA A 33 14.06 2.08 -0.23
N THR A 34 12.94 2.04 -0.94
CA THR A 34 12.82 2.66 -2.28
C THR A 34 11.65 3.63 -2.39
N ASP A 35 11.85 4.63 -3.24
CA ASP A 35 10.80 5.56 -3.66
C ASP A 35 11.17 6.19 -5.01
N VAL A 36 10.19 6.68 -5.76
CA VAL A 36 10.44 7.49 -6.96
C VAL A 36 11.04 8.85 -6.57
N ASN A 37 10.70 9.38 -5.40
CA ASN A 37 11.20 10.64 -4.84
C ASN A 37 12.42 10.38 -3.94
N LEU A 38 13.56 10.02 -4.55
CA LEU A 38 14.81 9.77 -3.84
C LEU A 38 15.23 10.94 -2.92
N PRO A 39 15.16 12.22 -3.34
CA PRO A 39 15.55 13.33 -2.46
C PRO A 39 14.74 13.39 -1.15
N ALA A 40 13.44 13.16 -1.20
CA ALA A 40 12.60 13.15 0.01
C ALA A 40 12.93 11.95 0.91
N LEU A 41 13.16 10.78 0.32
CA LEU A 41 13.55 9.57 1.05
C LEU A 41 14.91 9.74 1.73
N THR A 42 15.92 10.25 1.02
CA THR A 42 17.27 10.50 1.57
C THR A 42 17.21 11.49 2.74
N ARG A 43 16.49 12.61 2.56
CA ARG A 43 16.32 13.60 3.64
C ARG A 43 15.69 12.98 4.89
N HIS A 44 14.67 12.11 4.71
CA HIS A 44 14.07 11.44 5.87
C HIS A 44 15.05 10.50 6.55
N ALA A 45 15.80 9.70 5.80
CA ALA A 45 16.83 8.80 6.33
C ALA A 45 17.89 9.54 7.15
N GLU A 46 18.35 10.71 6.66
CA GLU A 46 19.28 11.58 7.37
C GLU A 46 18.68 12.13 8.66
N LEU A 47 17.45 12.65 8.62
CA LEU A 47 16.76 13.22 9.79
C LEU A 47 16.47 12.18 10.88
N GLN A 48 16.18 10.95 10.51
CA GLN A 48 15.93 9.84 11.43
C GLN A 48 17.21 9.09 11.81
N HIS A 49 18.38 9.53 11.32
CA HIS A 49 19.67 8.87 11.56
C HIS A 49 19.62 7.37 11.28
N TRP A 50 19.09 6.99 10.11
CA TRP A 50 19.01 5.58 9.73
C TRP A 50 20.41 4.94 9.68
N PRO A 51 20.60 3.77 10.30
CA PRO A 51 21.92 3.14 10.38
C PRO A 51 22.39 2.62 9.01
N GLU A 52 23.47 3.18 8.48
CA GLU A 52 24.01 2.87 7.15
C GLU A 52 24.35 1.37 6.96
N GLU A 53 24.71 0.68 8.04
CA GLU A 53 25.01 -0.75 8.01
C GLU A 53 23.76 -1.62 7.83
N ARG A 54 22.54 -1.07 8.04
CA ARG A 54 21.29 -1.81 7.97
C ARG A 54 20.31 -1.28 6.95
N VAL A 55 20.57 -0.13 6.31
CA VAL A 55 19.67 0.42 5.31
C VAL A 55 20.39 0.73 4.00
N ARG A 56 19.67 0.54 2.91
CA ARG A 56 20.01 1.10 1.60
C ARG A 56 18.84 1.91 1.08
N VAL A 57 19.13 3.13 0.64
CA VAL A 57 18.16 4.07 0.07
C VAL A 57 18.38 4.11 -1.43
N ARG A 58 17.36 3.79 -2.23
CA ARG A 58 17.46 3.72 -3.69
C ARG A 58 16.25 4.34 -4.38
N GLN A 59 16.48 4.88 -5.56
CA GLN A 59 15.37 5.30 -6.41
C GLN A 59 14.76 4.09 -7.11
N LEU A 60 13.43 4.03 -7.11
CA LEU A 60 12.68 3.03 -7.88
C LEU A 60 11.36 3.62 -8.36
N ASP A 61 11.19 3.68 -9.68
CA ASP A 61 9.89 3.84 -10.29
C ASP A 61 9.27 2.46 -10.48
N VAL A 62 8.25 2.15 -9.67
CA VAL A 62 7.58 0.84 -9.68
C VAL A 62 6.89 0.50 -10.99
N ARG A 63 6.68 1.48 -11.88
CA ARG A 63 6.09 1.29 -13.23
C ARG A 63 7.05 0.63 -14.22
N ASN A 64 8.34 0.62 -13.92
CA ASN A 64 9.39 0.10 -14.79
C ASN A 64 9.81 -1.32 -14.36
N ALA A 65 9.46 -2.32 -15.17
CA ALA A 65 9.76 -3.73 -14.90
C ALA A 65 11.28 -4.03 -14.89
N GLU A 66 12.05 -3.39 -15.78
CA GLU A 66 13.52 -3.57 -15.85
C GLU A 66 14.20 -2.99 -14.59
N ALA A 67 13.71 -1.84 -14.11
CA ALA A 67 14.20 -1.23 -12.88
C ALA A 67 13.93 -2.13 -11.66
N TRP A 68 12.83 -2.87 -11.64
CA TRP A 68 12.56 -3.87 -10.60
C TRP A 68 13.58 -5.00 -10.59
N ASP A 69 13.90 -5.58 -11.76
CA ASP A 69 14.88 -6.67 -11.85
C ASP A 69 16.28 -6.20 -11.41
N ALA A 70 16.67 -5.00 -11.81
CA ALA A 70 17.94 -4.40 -11.37
C ALA A 70 17.95 -4.17 -9.86
N ALA A 71 16.89 -3.59 -9.27
CA ALA A 71 16.78 -3.29 -7.85
C ALA A 71 16.78 -4.55 -6.98
N VAL A 72 16.07 -5.61 -7.40
CA VAL A 72 16.07 -6.91 -6.70
C VAL A 72 17.44 -7.56 -6.73
N ASN A 73 18.13 -7.56 -7.88
CA ASN A 73 19.46 -8.12 -8.01
C ASN A 73 20.48 -7.36 -7.14
N GLU A 74 20.43 -6.02 -7.12
CA GLU A 74 21.27 -5.20 -6.26
C GLU A 74 21.00 -5.46 -4.78
N ALA A 75 19.72 -5.50 -4.37
CA ALA A 75 19.34 -5.80 -2.99
C ALA A 75 19.86 -7.17 -2.52
N VAL A 76 19.75 -8.19 -3.36
CA VAL A 76 20.26 -9.54 -3.05
C VAL A 76 21.78 -9.55 -2.96
N SER A 77 22.47 -8.83 -3.85
CA SER A 77 23.94 -8.73 -3.82
C SER A 77 24.45 -8.11 -2.52
N GLU A 78 23.74 -7.10 -1.97
CA GLU A 78 24.17 -6.38 -0.76
C GLU A 78 23.63 -7.01 0.54
N LEU A 79 22.41 -7.54 0.53
CA LEU A 79 21.76 -8.09 1.73
C LEU A 79 21.90 -9.61 1.85
N GLY A 80 22.18 -10.31 0.75
CA GLY A 80 22.26 -11.77 0.66
C GLY A 80 20.92 -12.44 0.34
N SER A 81 19.80 -11.90 0.79
CA SER A 81 18.43 -12.40 0.52
C SER A 81 17.41 -11.27 0.55
N ILE A 82 16.20 -11.56 0.10
CA ILE A 82 14.99 -10.74 0.39
C ILE A 82 14.03 -11.68 1.10
N ASP A 83 13.86 -11.49 2.40
CA ASP A 83 12.94 -12.31 3.20
C ASP A 83 11.50 -11.81 3.09
N VAL A 84 11.34 -10.48 3.00
CA VAL A 84 10.03 -9.84 2.88
C VAL A 84 10.06 -8.73 1.83
N LEU A 85 9.17 -8.82 0.84
CA LEU A 85 8.84 -7.70 -0.04
C LEU A 85 7.56 -7.02 0.45
N MET A 86 7.57 -5.68 0.53
CA MET A 86 6.36 -4.87 0.78
C MET A 86 6.11 -3.92 -0.38
N ASN A 87 5.13 -4.23 -1.22
CA ASN A 87 4.63 -3.33 -2.27
C ASN A 87 3.68 -2.31 -1.65
N ILE A 88 4.21 -1.14 -1.26
CA ILE A 88 3.48 -0.09 -0.54
C ILE A 88 3.23 1.12 -1.43
N ALA A 89 4.11 1.39 -2.40
CA ALA A 89 3.94 2.49 -3.34
C ALA A 89 2.53 2.49 -3.94
N GLY A 90 1.94 3.67 -4.02
CA GLY A 90 0.59 3.81 -4.53
C GLY A 90 0.30 5.22 -4.98
N TYR A 91 -0.73 5.35 -5.79
CA TYR A 91 -1.24 6.60 -6.33
C TYR A 91 -2.76 6.66 -6.17
N LEU A 92 -3.29 7.85 -5.93
CA LEU A 92 -4.74 8.09 -5.85
C LEU A 92 -5.07 9.45 -6.41
N TRP A 93 -5.99 9.46 -7.38
CA TRP A 93 -6.65 10.64 -7.88
C TRP A 93 -8.16 10.39 -7.87
N ALA A 94 -8.89 11.21 -7.16
CA ALA A 94 -10.35 11.11 -7.06
C ALA A 94 -10.98 12.01 -8.11
N ASP A 95 -11.77 11.43 -9.02
CA ASP A 95 -12.53 12.16 -10.01
C ASP A 95 -13.69 11.32 -10.55
N LYS A 96 -14.60 11.96 -11.29
CA LYS A 96 -15.59 11.23 -12.08
C LYS A 96 -14.83 10.52 -13.22
N PHE A 97 -15.00 9.23 -13.36
CA PHE A 97 -14.21 8.42 -14.29
C PHE A 97 -14.28 8.92 -15.75
N TYR A 98 -15.40 9.51 -16.16
CA TYR A 98 -15.62 10.03 -17.50
C TYR A 98 -15.04 11.45 -17.73
N GLU A 99 -14.54 12.10 -16.68
CA GLU A 99 -13.86 13.40 -16.73
C GLU A 99 -12.35 13.26 -16.41
N MET A 100 -11.92 12.06 -15.97
CA MET A 100 -10.54 11.81 -15.57
C MET A 100 -9.60 11.87 -16.77
N PRO A 101 -8.51 12.66 -16.72
CA PRO A 101 -7.47 12.68 -17.77
C PRO A 101 -6.82 11.30 -17.94
N ALA A 102 -6.41 10.96 -19.16
CA ALA A 102 -5.79 9.67 -19.47
C ALA A 102 -4.53 9.43 -18.64
N GLU A 103 -3.74 10.45 -18.39
CA GLU A 103 -2.51 10.41 -17.60
C GLU A 103 -2.79 9.99 -16.17
N GLU A 104 -3.93 10.42 -15.61
CA GLU A 104 -4.36 10.03 -14.25
C GLU A 104 -4.89 8.59 -14.21
N VAL A 105 -5.52 8.13 -15.29
CA VAL A 105 -5.89 6.71 -15.45
C VAL A 105 -4.65 5.84 -15.48
N ASP A 106 -3.67 6.20 -16.33
CA ASP A 106 -2.41 5.49 -16.46
C ASP A 106 -1.66 5.43 -15.12
N LEU A 107 -1.51 6.57 -14.42
CA LEU A 107 -0.86 6.60 -13.11
C LEU A 107 -1.53 5.70 -12.08
N ASN A 108 -2.87 5.69 -12.02
CA ASN A 108 -3.59 4.80 -11.11
C ASN A 108 -3.34 3.32 -11.42
N ILE A 109 -3.34 2.93 -12.70
CA ILE A 109 -3.16 1.53 -13.10
C ILE A 109 -1.68 1.14 -13.02
N ASP A 110 -0.79 1.96 -13.56
CA ASP A 110 0.63 1.63 -13.67
C ASP A 110 1.32 1.57 -12.30
N VAL A 111 1.03 2.52 -11.42
CA VAL A 111 1.62 2.51 -10.07
C VAL A 111 0.98 1.42 -9.20
N ASN A 112 -0.37 1.40 -9.11
CA ASN A 112 -1.05 0.56 -8.14
C ASN A 112 -1.12 -0.91 -8.54
N ALA A 113 -1.38 -1.21 -9.83
CA ALA A 113 -1.56 -2.58 -10.31
C ALA A 113 -0.29 -3.14 -10.95
N LYS A 114 0.21 -2.50 -12.01
CA LYS A 114 1.41 -2.99 -12.71
C LYS A 114 2.63 -2.98 -11.81
N GLY A 115 2.83 -1.90 -11.01
CA GLY A 115 3.94 -1.81 -10.07
C GLY A 115 3.97 -2.94 -9.05
N VAL A 116 2.80 -3.32 -8.51
CA VAL A 116 2.67 -4.45 -7.58
C VAL A 116 2.93 -5.78 -8.30
N ILE A 117 2.44 -5.96 -9.53
CA ILE A 117 2.69 -7.16 -10.33
C ILE A 117 4.18 -7.32 -10.61
N PHE A 118 4.85 -6.28 -11.11
CA PHE A 118 6.28 -6.32 -11.42
C PHE A 118 7.13 -6.60 -10.19
N GLY A 119 6.84 -5.91 -9.07
CA GLY A 119 7.55 -6.16 -7.82
C GLY A 119 7.37 -7.58 -7.30
N THR A 120 6.13 -8.09 -7.34
CA THR A 120 5.83 -9.46 -6.95
C THR A 120 6.56 -10.47 -7.84
N GLN A 121 6.57 -10.27 -9.16
CA GLN A 121 7.29 -11.14 -10.11
C GLN A 121 8.81 -11.14 -9.87
N ALA A 122 9.41 -9.95 -9.73
CA ALA A 122 10.85 -9.82 -9.52
C ALA A 122 11.27 -10.50 -8.21
N ALA A 123 10.58 -10.23 -7.11
CA ALA A 123 10.88 -10.85 -5.82
C ALA A 123 10.58 -12.36 -5.82
N ALA A 124 9.46 -12.78 -6.43
CA ALA A 124 9.11 -14.22 -6.50
C ALA A 124 10.18 -15.05 -7.20
N ARG A 125 10.73 -14.56 -8.33
CA ARG A 125 11.85 -15.25 -9.01
C ARG A 125 13.05 -15.46 -8.09
N GLN A 126 13.35 -14.51 -7.24
CA GLN A 126 14.42 -14.61 -6.26
C GLN A 126 14.04 -15.50 -5.08
N MET A 127 12.85 -15.33 -4.51
CA MET A 127 12.38 -16.11 -3.36
C MET A 127 12.21 -17.61 -3.69
N ILE A 128 11.86 -17.96 -4.95
CA ILE A 128 11.81 -19.34 -5.42
C ILE A 128 13.21 -19.98 -5.33
N LYS A 129 14.27 -19.26 -5.72
CA LYS A 129 15.65 -19.74 -5.58
C LYS A 129 16.07 -19.89 -4.12
N GLN A 130 15.55 -19.04 -3.23
CA GLN A 130 15.80 -19.09 -1.79
C GLN A 130 15.01 -20.21 -1.08
N GLY A 131 13.88 -20.67 -1.64
CA GLY A 131 12.96 -21.62 -1.02
C GLY A 131 12.11 -21.02 0.10
N HIS A 132 12.12 -19.71 0.29
CA HIS A 132 11.32 -19.00 1.29
C HIS A 132 11.10 -17.55 0.90
N GLY A 133 10.06 -16.94 1.46
CA GLY A 133 9.77 -15.52 1.31
C GLY A 133 8.37 -15.14 1.78
N HIS A 134 8.15 -13.83 1.95
CA HIS A 134 6.84 -13.28 2.22
C HIS A 134 6.63 -12.00 1.41
N ILE A 135 5.61 -11.95 0.57
CA ILE A 135 5.23 -10.80 -0.24
C ILE A 135 3.98 -10.16 0.38
N ILE A 136 4.04 -8.87 0.66
CA ILE A 136 2.94 -8.10 1.25
C ILE A 136 2.53 -7.01 0.27
N ASN A 137 1.32 -7.11 -0.25
CA ASN A 137 0.76 -6.17 -1.23
C ASN A 137 -0.28 -5.26 -0.56
N ILE A 138 -0.10 -3.95 -0.67
CA ILE A 138 -1.07 -3.00 -0.11
C ILE A 138 -2.16 -2.69 -1.13
N SER A 139 -3.34 -3.28 -0.90
CA SER A 139 -4.56 -2.93 -1.59
C SER A 139 -5.30 -1.78 -0.86
N SER A 140 -6.61 -1.88 -0.70
CA SER A 140 -7.48 -0.91 -0.02
C SER A 140 -8.84 -1.55 0.24
N MET A 141 -9.68 -0.93 1.09
CA MET A 141 -11.13 -1.21 1.10
C MET A 141 -11.77 -0.99 -0.29
N ALA A 142 -11.19 -0.09 -1.11
CA ALA A 142 -11.59 0.08 -2.50
C ALA A 142 -11.30 -1.13 -3.41
N GLY A 143 -10.55 -2.11 -2.95
CA GLY A 143 -10.35 -3.43 -3.57
C GLY A 143 -11.32 -4.50 -3.05
N LEU A 144 -12.23 -4.14 -2.14
CA LEU A 144 -13.28 -5.00 -1.59
C LEU A 144 -14.68 -4.54 -1.99
N VAL A 145 -14.86 -3.24 -2.17
CA VAL A 145 -16.13 -2.63 -2.59
C VAL A 145 -15.86 -1.46 -3.51
N PRO A 146 -16.61 -1.33 -4.65
CA PRO A 146 -16.41 -0.21 -5.57
C PRO A 146 -16.85 1.11 -4.92
N ILE A 147 -16.07 2.16 -5.12
CA ILE A 147 -16.28 3.46 -4.48
C ILE A 147 -16.55 4.50 -5.56
N GLN A 148 -17.67 5.23 -5.41
CA GLN A 148 -18.04 6.35 -6.30
C GLN A 148 -16.92 7.40 -6.34
N SER A 149 -16.65 7.97 -7.50
CA SER A 149 -15.58 8.93 -7.79
C SER A 149 -14.14 8.38 -7.61
N LEU A 150 -14.01 7.10 -7.28
CA LEU A 150 -12.76 6.36 -7.20
C LEU A 150 -12.77 5.13 -8.13
N ALA A 151 -13.48 5.17 -9.24
CA ALA A 151 -13.69 4.00 -10.10
C ALA A 151 -12.36 3.40 -10.60
N ILE A 152 -11.46 4.24 -11.12
CA ILE A 152 -10.15 3.78 -11.62
C ILE A 152 -9.25 3.30 -10.48
N TYR A 153 -9.23 4.04 -9.36
CA TYR A 153 -8.53 3.59 -8.16
C TYR A 153 -9.08 2.25 -7.64
N SER A 154 -10.41 2.10 -7.57
CA SER A 154 -11.04 0.84 -7.18
C SER A 154 -10.61 -0.28 -8.13
N ALA A 155 -10.69 -0.08 -9.45
CA ALA A 155 -10.26 -1.07 -10.44
C ALA A 155 -8.81 -1.51 -10.19
N SER A 156 -7.88 -0.55 -9.94
CA SER A 156 -6.48 -0.87 -9.64
C SER A 156 -6.34 -1.70 -8.35
N LYS A 157 -7.11 -1.39 -7.30
CA LYS A 157 -7.02 -2.09 -6.01
C LYS A 157 -7.74 -3.45 -6.01
N TYR A 158 -8.80 -3.62 -6.82
CA TYR A 158 -9.35 -4.94 -7.12
C TYR A 158 -8.34 -5.82 -7.88
N ALA A 159 -7.63 -5.24 -8.86
CA ALA A 159 -6.56 -5.94 -9.58
C ALA A 159 -5.47 -6.42 -8.62
N VAL A 160 -4.97 -5.57 -7.71
CA VAL A 160 -3.99 -5.95 -6.68
C VAL A 160 -4.50 -7.11 -5.84
N ARG A 161 -5.74 -7.04 -5.37
CA ARG A 161 -6.31 -8.08 -4.53
C ARG A 161 -6.45 -9.40 -5.29
N GLY A 162 -7.08 -9.38 -6.48
CA GLY A 162 -7.28 -10.58 -7.29
C GLY A 162 -5.95 -11.23 -7.68
N PHE A 163 -4.98 -10.43 -8.13
CA PHE A 163 -3.63 -10.88 -8.43
C PHE A 163 -2.94 -11.51 -7.22
N SER A 164 -2.99 -10.85 -6.05
CA SER A 164 -2.34 -11.36 -4.83
C SER A 164 -2.89 -12.70 -4.39
N LEU A 165 -4.21 -12.90 -4.50
CA LEU A 165 -4.85 -14.17 -4.13
C LEU A 165 -4.47 -15.30 -5.09
N ALA A 166 -4.35 -15.02 -6.39
CA ALA A 166 -3.88 -15.99 -7.38
C ALA A 166 -2.40 -16.31 -7.18
N ALA A 167 -1.55 -15.28 -7.05
CA ALA A 167 -0.11 -15.44 -6.79
C ALA A 167 0.17 -16.22 -5.51
N ALA A 168 -0.65 -16.08 -4.48
CA ALA A 168 -0.52 -16.85 -3.25
C ALA A 168 -0.67 -18.36 -3.48
N GLN A 169 -1.56 -18.77 -4.39
CA GLN A 169 -1.73 -20.18 -4.74
C GLN A 169 -0.53 -20.71 -5.54
N GLU A 170 -0.05 -19.92 -6.50
CA GLU A 170 1.08 -20.31 -7.34
C GLU A 170 2.40 -20.39 -6.56
N LEU A 171 2.60 -19.50 -5.58
CA LEU A 171 3.86 -19.40 -4.83
C LEU A 171 3.90 -20.30 -3.58
N ARG A 172 2.76 -20.76 -3.09
CA ARG A 172 2.69 -21.64 -1.92
C ARG A 172 3.52 -22.92 -2.00
N PRO A 173 3.54 -23.65 -3.13
CA PRO A 173 4.40 -24.84 -3.28
C PRO A 173 5.91 -24.53 -3.15
N HIS A 174 6.31 -23.29 -3.35
CA HIS A 174 7.72 -22.84 -3.24
C HIS A 174 8.07 -22.31 -1.84
N GLY A 175 7.19 -22.48 -0.84
CA GLY A 175 7.43 -21.97 0.52
C GLY A 175 7.27 -20.44 0.66
N ILE A 176 6.67 -19.77 -0.32
CA ILE A 176 6.49 -18.32 -0.35
C ILE A 176 5.05 -17.98 0.04
N PHE A 177 4.91 -17.03 0.96
CA PHE A 177 3.63 -16.51 1.39
C PHE A 177 3.31 -15.20 0.66
N VAL A 178 2.03 -14.98 0.34
CA VAL A 178 1.56 -13.69 -0.15
C VAL A 178 0.40 -13.23 0.72
N THR A 179 0.50 -12.01 1.23
CA THR A 179 -0.57 -11.37 2.01
C THR A 179 -1.02 -10.10 1.29
N VAL A 180 -2.33 -9.93 1.13
CA VAL A 180 -2.90 -8.66 0.70
C VAL A 180 -3.50 -7.90 1.89
N VAL A 181 -3.08 -6.65 2.09
CA VAL A 181 -3.58 -5.78 3.16
C VAL A 181 -4.55 -4.77 2.56
N CYS A 182 -5.75 -4.68 3.11
CA CYS A 182 -6.82 -3.80 2.63
C CYS A 182 -7.17 -2.78 3.73
N PRO A 183 -6.42 -1.67 3.86
CA PRO A 183 -6.74 -0.61 4.80
C PRO A 183 -7.91 0.24 4.29
N ASP A 184 -8.65 0.82 5.22
CA ASP A 184 -9.50 1.97 4.98
C ASP A 184 -8.66 3.23 4.75
N ALA A 185 -9.28 4.39 4.55
CA ALA A 185 -8.56 5.63 4.35
C ALA A 185 -7.57 5.91 5.50
N VAL A 186 -6.31 6.11 5.15
CA VAL A 186 -5.18 6.33 6.08
C VAL A 186 -4.74 7.79 6.00
N GLU A 187 -4.40 8.37 7.14
CA GLU A 187 -3.89 9.73 7.20
C GLU A 187 -2.45 9.78 6.66
N THR A 188 -2.32 10.16 5.40
CA THR A 188 -1.06 10.22 4.65
C THR A 188 -1.04 11.47 3.75
N PRO A 189 0.12 11.89 3.24
CA PRO A 189 0.17 12.95 2.23
C PRO A 189 -0.67 12.66 0.99
N MET A 190 -0.82 11.39 0.60
CA MET A 190 -1.69 10.97 -0.51
C MET A 190 -3.15 11.35 -0.23
N THR A 191 -3.68 10.99 0.94
CA THR A 191 -5.05 11.31 1.36
C THR A 191 -5.23 12.82 1.60
N ALA A 192 -4.21 13.49 2.15
CA ALA A 192 -4.25 14.93 2.39
C ALA A 192 -4.43 15.73 1.09
N ARG A 193 -3.78 15.34 0.00
CA ARG A 193 -3.93 15.96 -1.34
C ARG A 193 -5.37 15.87 -1.88
N GLN A 194 -6.16 14.90 -1.40
CA GLN A 194 -7.56 14.73 -1.81
C GLN A 194 -8.54 15.59 -0.99
N ARG A 195 -8.09 16.26 0.08
CA ARG A 195 -8.97 17.05 0.95
C ARG A 195 -9.66 18.20 0.23
N GLU A 196 -9.02 18.77 -0.80
CA GLU A 196 -9.57 19.86 -1.58
C GLU A 196 -10.48 19.43 -2.74
N ARG A 197 -10.58 18.12 -3.01
CA ARG A 197 -11.39 17.59 -4.11
C ARG A 197 -12.76 17.15 -3.59
N ALA A 198 -13.83 17.69 -4.17
CA ALA A 198 -15.20 17.34 -3.79
C ALA A 198 -15.51 15.85 -4.08
N GLU A 199 -14.92 15.32 -5.13
CA GLU A 199 -15.03 13.94 -5.59
C GLU A 199 -14.46 12.95 -4.57
N ALA A 200 -13.50 13.38 -3.77
CA ALA A 200 -12.86 12.55 -2.74
C ALA A 200 -13.68 12.45 -1.43
N ALA A 201 -14.83 13.07 -1.34
CA ALA A 201 -15.62 13.16 -0.11
C ALA A 201 -15.81 11.80 0.59
N ILE A 202 -16.03 10.73 -0.17
CA ILE A 202 -16.29 9.40 0.40
C ILE A 202 -15.10 8.82 1.17
N LEU A 203 -13.85 9.22 0.85
CA LEU A 203 -12.65 8.84 1.61
C LEU A 203 -12.75 9.28 3.07
N PHE A 204 -13.47 10.37 3.32
CA PHE A 204 -13.66 10.97 4.63
C PHE A 204 -14.98 10.56 5.30
N SER A 205 -15.65 9.50 4.79
CA SER A 205 -16.92 9.00 5.35
C SER A 205 -16.77 8.33 6.73
N SER A 206 -15.55 7.86 7.06
CA SER A 206 -15.22 7.39 8.41
C SER A 206 -15.16 8.54 9.40
N PRO A 207 -15.56 8.32 10.66
CA PRO A 207 -15.43 9.33 11.71
C PRO A 207 -13.97 9.73 11.95
N LYS A 208 -13.06 8.80 11.77
CA LYS A 208 -11.61 8.99 11.91
C LYS A 208 -10.87 8.18 10.85
N LEU A 209 -9.88 8.79 10.23
CA LEU A 209 -8.94 8.08 9.36
C LEU A 209 -8.06 7.14 10.18
N LEU A 210 -7.59 6.06 9.57
CA LEU A 210 -6.54 5.25 10.18
C LEU A 210 -5.24 6.04 10.23
N THR A 211 -4.46 5.85 11.28
CA THR A 211 -3.10 6.41 11.34
C THR A 211 -2.12 5.46 10.66
N VAL A 212 -0.98 5.97 10.22
CA VAL A 212 0.09 5.14 9.64
C VAL A 212 0.63 4.14 10.66
N GLU A 213 0.66 4.53 11.96
CA GLU A 213 1.08 3.68 13.07
C GLU A 213 0.13 2.47 13.24
N ALA A 214 -1.18 2.71 13.17
CA ALA A 214 -2.17 1.63 13.30
C ALA A 214 -2.03 0.61 12.17
N VAL A 215 -1.75 1.06 10.95
CA VAL A 215 -1.50 0.17 9.81
C VAL A 215 -0.16 -0.56 9.97
N GLY A 216 0.91 0.16 10.33
CA GLY A 216 2.25 -0.39 10.57
C GLY A 216 2.24 -1.45 11.68
N ASP A 217 1.62 -1.15 12.82
CA ASP A 217 1.47 -2.10 13.93
C ASP A 217 0.70 -3.36 13.53
N ALA A 218 -0.36 -3.20 12.74
CA ALA A 218 -1.12 -4.36 12.25
C ALA A 218 -0.27 -5.23 11.29
N ILE A 219 0.53 -4.63 10.43
CA ILE A 219 1.44 -5.36 9.55
C ILE A 219 2.50 -6.08 10.37
N ILE A 220 3.20 -5.39 11.28
CA ILE A 220 4.27 -5.98 12.08
C ILE A 220 3.74 -7.10 12.99
N ARG A 221 2.67 -6.84 13.75
CA ARG A 221 2.19 -7.78 14.78
C ARG A 221 1.33 -8.92 14.22
N ARG A 222 0.68 -8.73 13.07
CA ARG A 222 -0.28 -9.71 12.56
C ARG A 222 0.17 -10.31 11.23
N VAL A 223 0.61 -9.48 10.27
CA VAL A 223 0.98 -9.98 8.95
C VAL A 223 2.31 -10.71 9.00
N LEU A 224 3.35 -10.12 9.59
CA LEU A 224 4.67 -10.76 9.67
C LEU A 224 4.64 -12.01 10.55
N THR A 225 3.82 -12.02 11.62
CA THR A 225 3.75 -13.16 12.55
C THR A 225 2.88 -14.31 12.02
N HIS A 226 1.70 -14.00 11.47
CA HIS A 226 0.70 -15.04 11.13
C HIS A 226 0.56 -15.31 9.64
N ARG A 227 1.12 -14.46 8.78
CA ARG A 227 1.10 -14.55 7.31
C ARG A 227 -0.29 -14.84 6.75
N PRO A 228 -1.34 -14.08 7.14
CA PRO A 228 -2.69 -14.31 6.67
C PRO A 228 -2.77 -14.04 5.17
N LEU A 229 -3.69 -14.69 4.47
CA LEU A 229 -3.92 -14.42 3.05
C LEU A 229 -4.44 -13.00 2.81
N GLU A 230 -5.36 -12.53 3.66
CA GLU A 230 -5.94 -11.19 3.62
C GLU A 230 -5.98 -10.56 5.02
N LEU A 231 -5.71 -9.27 5.09
CA LEU A 231 -5.90 -8.46 6.30
C LEU A 231 -6.73 -7.23 5.99
N TYR A 232 -7.86 -7.06 6.66
CA TYR A 232 -8.71 -5.88 6.57
C TYR A 232 -8.48 -4.96 7.78
N LEU A 233 -8.38 -3.65 7.54
CA LEU A 233 -8.18 -2.66 8.59
C LEU A 233 -9.17 -1.48 8.42
N PRO A 234 -10.11 -1.31 9.37
CA PRO A 234 -10.40 -2.21 10.50
C PRO A 234 -11.20 -3.44 10.04
N ILE A 235 -11.09 -4.56 10.77
CA ILE A 235 -11.68 -5.85 10.34
C ILE A 235 -13.19 -5.76 10.10
N HIS A 236 -13.94 -5.16 11.03
CA HIS A 236 -15.40 -5.09 10.93
C HIS A 236 -15.87 -4.36 9.66
N ARG A 237 -15.16 -3.32 9.23
CA ARG A 237 -15.47 -2.62 7.98
C ARG A 237 -15.11 -3.44 6.75
N GLY A 238 -14.00 -4.18 6.80
CA GLY A 238 -13.62 -5.08 5.72
C GLY A 238 -14.63 -6.23 5.54
N LEU A 239 -15.12 -6.81 6.63
CA LEU A 239 -16.17 -7.83 6.56
C LEU A 239 -17.48 -7.26 6.01
N LEU A 240 -17.86 -6.04 6.41
CA LEU A 240 -19.02 -5.37 5.85
C LEU A 240 -18.83 -5.08 4.34
N ALA A 241 -17.66 -4.58 3.93
CA ALA A 241 -17.34 -4.35 2.54
C ALA A 241 -17.44 -5.62 1.70
N ARG A 242 -16.94 -6.75 2.21
CA ARG A 242 -17.09 -8.06 1.56
C ARG A 242 -18.54 -8.50 1.42
N LEU A 243 -19.36 -8.28 2.45
CA LEU A 243 -20.78 -8.60 2.40
C LEU A 243 -21.50 -7.73 1.36
N THR A 244 -21.18 -6.44 1.30
CA THR A 244 -21.77 -5.53 0.30
C THR A 244 -21.29 -5.81 -1.13
N ASP A 245 -20.09 -6.34 -1.31
CA ASP A 245 -19.58 -6.80 -2.61
C ASP A 245 -20.34 -8.03 -3.13
N LEU A 246 -20.77 -8.93 -2.23
CA LEU A 246 -21.61 -10.08 -2.61
C LEU A 246 -23.02 -9.66 -3.05
N PHE A 247 -23.53 -8.53 -2.56
CA PHE A 247 -24.88 -8.03 -2.88
C PHE A 247 -24.83 -6.55 -3.30
N PRO A 248 -24.20 -6.22 -4.45
CA PRO A 248 -23.98 -4.82 -4.85
C PRO A 248 -25.27 -4.02 -4.99
N SER A 249 -26.34 -4.64 -5.46
CA SER A 249 -27.65 -3.99 -5.64
C SER A 249 -28.25 -3.46 -4.34
N LEU A 250 -27.95 -4.11 -3.20
CA LEU A 250 -28.39 -3.67 -1.88
C LEU A 250 -27.52 -2.55 -1.31
N ALA A 251 -26.22 -2.55 -1.65
CA ALA A 251 -25.27 -1.56 -1.19
C ALA A 251 -25.31 -0.24 -1.98
N PHE A 252 -25.62 -0.32 -3.27
CA PHE A 252 -25.58 0.81 -4.19
C PHE A 252 -26.40 2.03 -3.72
N PRO A 253 -27.65 1.88 -3.19
CA PRO A 253 -28.43 3.02 -2.69
C PRO A 253 -27.82 3.73 -1.47
N LEU A 254 -26.86 3.10 -0.77
CA LEU A 254 -26.21 3.68 0.41
C LEU A 254 -25.06 4.62 0.05
N GLY A 255 -24.53 4.52 -1.18
CA GLY A 255 -23.40 5.34 -1.65
C GLY A 255 -23.57 6.85 -1.42
N PRO A 256 -24.72 7.46 -1.81
CA PRO A 256 -24.96 8.88 -1.60
C PRO A 256 -24.96 9.32 -0.12
N LEU A 257 -25.40 8.45 0.79
CA LEU A 257 -25.39 8.71 2.24
C LEU A 257 -23.97 8.80 2.77
N PHE A 258 -23.09 7.86 2.36
CA PHE A 258 -21.68 7.89 2.73
C PHE A 258 -20.97 9.09 2.13
N ALA A 259 -21.23 9.43 0.87
CA ALA A 259 -20.65 10.61 0.23
C ALA A 259 -21.08 11.91 0.95
N LYS A 260 -22.35 12.04 1.33
CA LYS A 260 -22.87 13.20 2.10
C LYS A 260 -22.17 13.32 3.46
N ARG A 261 -22.04 12.20 4.20
CA ARG A 261 -21.34 12.17 5.49
C ARG A 261 -19.86 12.55 5.32
N GLY A 262 -19.20 12.00 4.32
CA GLY A 262 -17.80 12.28 4.01
C GLY A 262 -17.58 13.76 3.68
N ARG A 263 -18.49 14.37 2.93
CA ARG A 263 -18.43 15.81 2.60
C ARG A 263 -18.51 16.69 3.86
N SER A 264 -19.36 16.35 4.81
CA SER A 264 -19.44 17.06 6.09
C SER A 264 -18.12 17.00 6.87
N HIS A 265 -17.52 15.80 6.99
CA HIS A 265 -16.23 15.63 7.68
C HIS A 265 -15.09 16.33 6.92
N GLN A 266 -15.05 16.23 5.60
CA GLN A 266 -14.06 16.89 4.75
C GLN A 266 -14.07 18.42 4.95
N LEU A 267 -15.26 19.02 5.03
CA LEU A 267 -15.42 20.46 5.29
C LEU A 267 -14.92 20.86 6.68
N HIS A 268 -15.10 20.03 7.71
CA HIS A 268 -14.54 20.28 9.04
C HIS A 268 -13.02 20.25 9.02
N MET A 269 -12.43 19.20 8.41
CA MET A 269 -10.96 19.08 8.29
C MET A 269 -10.32 20.26 7.53
N ARG A 270 -11.03 20.84 6.54
CA ARG A 270 -10.55 22.05 5.82
C ARG A 270 -10.55 23.28 6.71
N LYS A 271 -11.55 23.43 7.59
CA LYS A 271 -11.64 24.56 8.52
C LYS A 271 -10.53 24.50 9.56
N ASP A 272 -10.30 23.31 10.13
CA ASP A 272 -9.25 23.09 11.14
C ASP A 272 -7.87 23.37 10.57
N ALA A 273 -7.61 22.92 9.32
CA ALA A 273 -6.34 23.17 8.63
C ALA A 273 -6.08 24.64 8.24
N LYS A 274 -7.11 25.49 8.20
CA LYS A 274 -6.97 26.94 7.96
C LYS A 274 -6.84 27.75 9.26
N ALA A 275 -7.15 27.14 10.39
CA ALA A 275 -7.10 27.76 11.70
C ALA A 275 -5.78 27.47 12.46
N SER A 276 -5.00 26.48 11.99
CA SER A 276 -3.65 26.11 12.45
C SER A 276 -2.58 26.75 11.56
#